data_d43491276071b7b3ed779a308547ae50
#
_entry.id   d43491276071b7b3ed779a308547ae50
#
_cell.length_a   1.000
_cell.length_b   1.000
_cell.length_c   1.000
_cell.angle_alpha   90.00
_cell.angle_beta   90.00
_cell.angle_gamma   90.00
#
_symmetry.space_group_name_H-M   'P 1'
#
loop_
_entity.id
_entity.type
_entity.pdbx_description
1 polymer ?
#
loop_
_entity_poly.entity_id
_entity_poly.type
_entity_poly.pdbx_seq_one_letter_code
_entity_poly.pdbx_strand_id
1 'polypeptide(L)'
;DDANDCALSACNCSEEGAPLCVQEDAPNGAACDFDTNDCTLGDTCLGGECIKSQPLPLDDGNPCTEDSCVKGELIHTALLEGQCDDGNECTTGDVCVTGTCTGGDQVACVVGPCMADATCVAGEGCVESPLPVGAFCGMDNACVVSAACNEDYECEVVENVNCDDGNACTADSCDPVSGCAHDEAASDGSVCELDSEAGCVAGGL
;
A
#
# COMPACT_ATOMS: atom_id res chain seq x y z
N ASP A 1 2.48 -36.09 -46.64
CA ASP A 1 2.53 -35.27 -45.42
C ASP A 1 2.26 -33.84 -45.87
N ASP A 2 0.95 -33.52 -45.98
CA ASP A 2 0.56 -32.14 -46.30
C ASP A 2 0.61 -31.34 -44.96
N ALA A 3 1.53 -30.39 -44.94
CA ALA A 3 1.77 -29.52 -43.77
C ALA A 3 0.60 -28.55 -43.46
N ASN A 4 -0.60 -28.81 -44.00
CA ASN A 4 -1.76 -28.02 -43.76
C ASN A 4 -2.93 -28.93 -43.27
N ASP A 5 -3.09 -29.04 -41.98
CA ASP A 5 -4.20 -29.79 -41.34
C ASP A 5 -5.58 -29.29 -41.71
N CYS A 6 -5.66 -28.13 -42.38
CA CYS A 6 -6.91 -27.52 -42.84
C CYS A 6 -7.27 -27.86 -44.30
N ALA A 7 -6.53 -28.74 -44.92
CA ALA A 7 -6.80 -29.23 -46.27
C ALA A 7 -7.14 -30.71 -46.21
N LEU A 8 -8.36 -31.08 -46.59
CA LEU A 8 -8.80 -32.46 -46.67
C LEU A 8 -8.57 -32.98 -48.08
N SER A 9 -7.75 -34.02 -48.19
CA SER A 9 -7.55 -34.69 -49.47
C SER A 9 -8.52 -35.86 -49.61
N ALA A 10 -9.51 -35.69 -50.46
CA ALA A 10 -10.40 -36.78 -50.87
C ALA A 10 -10.00 -37.34 -52.22
N CYS A 11 -9.52 -38.58 -52.22
CA CYS A 11 -9.20 -39.26 -53.45
C CYS A 11 -10.32 -40.27 -53.82
N ASN A 12 -10.98 -40.02 -54.93
CA ASN A 12 -11.96 -40.95 -55.51
C ASN A 12 -11.38 -41.55 -56.81
N CYS A 13 -11.72 -42.78 -57.11
CA CYS A 13 -11.39 -43.40 -58.40
C CYS A 13 -12.44 -43.00 -59.42
N SER A 14 -11.99 -42.47 -60.58
CA SER A 14 -12.87 -42.27 -61.72
C SER A 14 -13.33 -43.62 -62.27
N GLU A 15 -14.43 -43.65 -63.02
CA GLU A 15 -14.92 -44.87 -63.66
C GLU A 15 -13.91 -45.51 -64.63
N GLU A 16 -12.90 -44.76 -65.06
CA GLU A 16 -11.80 -45.22 -65.88
C GLU A 16 -10.57 -45.69 -65.06
N GLY A 17 -10.67 -45.75 -63.71
CA GLY A 17 -9.63 -46.26 -62.82
C GLY A 17 -8.46 -45.30 -62.53
N ALA A 18 -8.52 -44.04 -62.99
CA ALA A 18 -7.55 -43.05 -62.63
C ALA A 18 -7.92 -42.36 -61.27
N PRO A 19 -6.95 -42.19 -60.37
CA PRO A 19 -7.22 -41.50 -59.09
C PRO A 19 -7.49 -40.02 -59.37
N LEU A 20 -8.69 -39.56 -58.94
CA LEU A 20 -9.02 -38.12 -58.93
C LEU A 20 -8.98 -37.67 -57.46
N CYS A 21 -7.92 -36.98 -57.10
CA CYS A 21 -7.82 -36.38 -55.79
C CYS A 21 -8.29 -34.94 -55.82
N VAL A 22 -9.31 -34.64 -55.03
CA VAL A 22 -9.82 -33.29 -54.84
C VAL A 22 -9.38 -32.85 -53.44
N GLN A 23 -8.86 -31.65 -53.37
CA GLN A 23 -8.51 -31.02 -52.09
C GLN A 23 -9.67 -30.09 -51.72
N GLU A 24 -10.24 -30.30 -50.57
CA GLU A 24 -11.32 -29.50 -50.02
C GLU A 24 -10.81 -28.88 -48.71
N ASP A 25 -11.23 -27.63 -48.46
CA ASP A 25 -10.91 -26.99 -47.21
C ASP A 25 -11.63 -27.67 -46.03
N ALA A 26 -10.94 -27.87 -44.95
CA ALA A 26 -11.57 -28.30 -43.72
C ALA A 26 -12.60 -27.23 -43.24
N PRO A 27 -13.67 -27.67 -42.58
CA PRO A 27 -14.69 -26.72 -42.13
C PRO A 27 -14.07 -25.70 -41.16
N ASN A 28 -14.53 -24.46 -41.27
CA ASN A 28 -14.13 -23.41 -40.35
C ASN A 28 -14.40 -23.83 -38.90
N GLY A 29 -13.39 -23.71 -38.02
CA GLY A 29 -13.44 -24.14 -36.63
C GLY A 29 -12.98 -25.58 -36.41
N ALA A 30 -12.58 -26.32 -37.46
CA ALA A 30 -11.91 -27.61 -37.28
C ALA A 30 -10.56 -27.42 -36.58
N ALA A 31 -10.20 -28.35 -35.71
CA ALA A 31 -8.89 -28.27 -35.01
C ALA A 31 -7.74 -28.50 -35.99
N CYS A 32 -6.67 -27.75 -35.84
CA CYS A 32 -5.41 -27.88 -36.58
C CYS A 32 -4.23 -27.54 -35.66
N ASP A 33 -3.02 -27.74 -36.14
CA ASP A 33 -1.79 -27.37 -35.43
C ASP A 33 -0.98 -26.40 -36.30
N PHE A 34 -0.93 -25.14 -35.90
CA PHE A 34 -0.24 -24.07 -36.63
C PHE A 34 1.27 -24.09 -36.41
N ASP A 35 1.72 -24.36 -35.19
CA ASP A 35 3.12 -24.17 -34.80
C ASP A 35 3.74 -25.27 -33.92
N THR A 36 3.04 -26.39 -33.80
CA THR A 36 3.44 -27.49 -32.89
C THR A 36 3.58 -27.04 -31.42
N ASN A 37 2.91 -25.98 -31.08
CA ASN A 37 2.94 -25.42 -29.73
C ASN A 37 1.67 -25.78 -28.96
N ASP A 38 1.71 -26.85 -28.21
CA ASP A 38 0.60 -27.32 -27.38
C ASP A 38 0.19 -26.33 -26.27
N CYS A 39 0.91 -25.19 -26.14
CA CYS A 39 0.64 -24.16 -25.12
C CYS A 39 -0.28 -23.02 -25.63
N THR A 40 -1.06 -23.31 -26.63
CA THR A 40 -2.14 -22.45 -27.13
C THR A 40 -3.53 -23.09 -26.89
N LEU A 41 -4.58 -22.29 -27.02
CA LEU A 41 -5.97 -22.75 -26.79
C LEU A 41 -6.53 -23.70 -27.87
N GLY A 42 -5.70 -24.19 -28.74
CA GLY A 42 -6.05 -25.01 -29.89
C GLY A 42 -6.32 -24.17 -31.13
N ASP A 43 -5.49 -24.40 -32.13
CA ASP A 43 -5.56 -23.68 -33.40
C ASP A 43 -6.76 -24.18 -34.20
N THR A 44 -7.31 -23.33 -35.03
CA THR A 44 -8.52 -23.64 -35.80
C THR A 44 -8.41 -23.26 -37.26
N CYS A 45 -9.01 -24.04 -38.10
CA CYS A 45 -9.11 -23.78 -39.54
C CYS A 45 -10.04 -22.63 -39.84
N LEU A 46 -9.63 -21.74 -40.74
CA LEU A 46 -10.46 -20.68 -41.32
C LEU A 46 -10.08 -20.49 -42.77
N GLY A 47 -11.03 -20.79 -43.67
CA GLY A 47 -10.84 -20.62 -45.11
C GLY A 47 -9.70 -21.48 -45.70
N GLY A 48 -9.47 -22.68 -45.16
CA GLY A 48 -8.43 -23.59 -45.62
C GLY A 48 -7.04 -23.29 -45.02
N GLU A 49 -6.94 -22.30 -44.14
CA GLU A 49 -5.71 -21.96 -43.42
C GLU A 49 -5.83 -22.27 -41.90
N CYS A 50 -4.79 -22.80 -41.29
CA CYS A 50 -4.72 -22.97 -39.86
C CYS A 50 -4.37 -21.65 -39.20
N ILE A 51 -5.26 -21.15 -38.35
CA ILE A 51 -5.08 -19.86 -37.67
C ILE A 51 -4.68 -20.12 -36.21
N LYS A 52 -3.56 -19.51 -35.84
CA LYS A 52 -3.04 -19.57 -34.47
C LYS A 52 -4.02 -18.97 -33.47
N SER A 53 -4.30 -19.69 -32.44
CA SER A 53 -5.11 -19.21 -31.33
C SER A 53 -4.31 -18.47 -30.25
N GLN A 54 -4.99 -18.06 -29.20
CA GLN A 54 -4.36 -17.34 -28.10
C GLN A 54 -3.54 -18.29 -27.22
N PRO A 55 -2.47 -17.80 -26.57
CA PRO A 55 -1.74 -18.56 -25.55
C PRO A 55 -2.66 -19.01 -24.43
N LEU A 56 -2.40 -20.17 -23.84
CA LEU A 56 -3.04 -20.59 -22.61
C LEU A 56 -2.80 -19.56 -21.50
N PRO A 57 -3.78 -19.28 -20.66
CA PRO A 57 -3.56 -18.48 -19.46
C PRO A 57 -2.66 -19.27 -18.51
N LEU A 58 -1.40 -18.87 -18.39
CA LEU A 58 -0.41 -19.60 -17.60
C LEU A 58 -0.49 -19.24 -16.12
N ASP A 59 -0.80 -17.97 -15.83
CA ASP A 59 -0.82 -17.40 -14.49
C ASP A 59 -1.92 -18.03 -13.63
N ASP A 60 -1.54 -18.67 -12.53
CA ASP A 60 -2.45 -19.24 -11.54
C ASP A 60 -2.88 -18.22 -10.47
N GLY A 61 -2.36 -16.99 -10.55
CA GLY A 61 -2.63 -15.91 -9.60
C GLY A 61 -1.83 -16.03 -8.29
N ASN A 62 -0.91 -16.97 -8.20
CA ASN A 62 -0.04 -17.12 -7.03
C ASN A 62 1.31 -16.44 -7.29
N PRO A 63 1.66 -15.34 -6.58
CA PRO A 63 2.94 -14.65 -6.80
C PRO A 63 4.16 -15.49 -6.40
N CYS A 64 3.93 -16.65 -5.76
CA CYS A 64 4.99 -17.54 -5.30
C CYS A 64 5.17 -18.78 -6.20
N THR A 65 4.65 -18.74 -7.42
CA THR A 65 4.90 -19.75 -8.45
C THR A 65 5.52 -19.12 -9.69
N GLU A 66 6.33 -19.89 -10.36
CA GLU A 66 6.77 -19.61 -11.72
C GLU A 66 5.92 -20.44 -12.67
N ASP A 67 5.14 -19.76 -13.49
CA ASP A 67 4.15 -20.37 -14.34
C ASP A 67 4.73 -20.62 -15.73
N SER A 68 4.59 -21.82 -16.19
CA SER A 68 5.10 -22.25 -17.49
C SER A 68 4.18 -23.27 -18.13
N CYS A 69 4.38 -23.47 -19.42
CA CYS A 69 3.70 -24.53 -20.13
C CYS A 69 4.73 -25.40 -20.86
N VAL A 70 4.63 -26.70 -20.68
CA VAL A 70 5.50 -27.65 -21.37
C VAL A 70 4.62 -28.73 -22.01
N LYS A 71 4.62 -28.79 -23.33
CA LYS A 71 3.84 -29.75 -24.12
C LYS A 71 2.35 -29.76 -23.77
N GLY A 72 1.76 -28.58 -23.64
CA GLY A 72 0.34 -28.42 -23.33
C GLY A 72 -0.03 -28.59 -21.86
N GLU A 73 0.93 -28.92 -21.01
CA GLU A 73 0.72 -29.05 -19.57
C GLU A 73 1.15 -27.77 -18.86
N LEU A 74 0.24 -27.18 -18.10
CA LEU A 74 0.52 -26.03 -17.24
C LEU A 74 1.31 -26.51 -16.03
N ILE A 75 2.43 -25.85 -15.79
CA ILE A 75 3.33 -26.17 -14.68
C ILE A 75 3.52 -24.91 -13.82
N HIS A 76 3.17 -25.02 -12.56
CA HIS A 76 3.33 -23.97 -11.55
C HIS A 76 4.44 -24.42 -10.60
N THR A 77 5.65 -23.88 -10.80
CA THR A 77 6.82 -24.26 -10.00
C THR A 77 6.92 -23.36 -8.77
N ALA A 78 6.87 -23.97 -7.60
CA ALA A 78 6.99 -23.24 -6.34
C ALA A 78 8.32 -22.48 -6.23
N LEU A 79 8.26 -21.20 -5.97
CA LEU A 79 9.41 -20.36 -5.62
C LEU A 79 9.80 -20.63 -4.15
N LEU A 80 11.09 -20.73 -3.90
CA LEU A 80 11.64 -20.92 -2.56
C LEU A 80 11.88 -19.60 -1.85
N GLU A 81 12.01 -18.50 -2.62
CA GLU A 81 12.27 -17.15 -2.18
C GLU A 81 11.68 -16.16 -3.18
N GLY A 82 11.36 -14.98 -2.75
CA GLY A 82 10.78 -13.91 -3.57
C GLY A 82 9.93 -13.01 -2.70
N GLN A 83 9.71 -11.78 -3.13
CA GLN A 83 8.76 -10.86 -2.47
C GLN A 83 7.34 -11.16 -2.95
N CYS A 84 6.41 -11.11 -2.04
CA CYS A 84 4.99 -11.27 -2.31
C CYS A 84 4.18 -10.40 -1.35
N ASP A 85 2.88 -10.44 -1.47
CA ASP A 85 1.91 -9.80 -0.56
C ASP A 85 0.91 -10.90 -0.16
N ASP A 86 0.84 -11.23 1.14
CA ASP A 86 -0.07 -12.24 1.65
C ASP A 86 -1.50 -11.70 1.88
N GLY A 87 -1.73 -10.42 1.55
CA GLY A 87 -3.00 -9.73 1.71
C GLY A 87 -3.35 -9.36 3.16
N ASN A 88 -2.38 -9.42 4.06
CA ASN A 88 -2.54 -9.04 5.45
C ASN A 88 -1.82 -7.71 5.73
N GLU A 89 -2.58 -6.63 5.87
CA GLU A 89 -2.05 -5.29 6.13
C GLU A 89 -1.27 -5.18 7.45
N CYS A 90 -1.30 -6.25 8.26
CA CYS A 90 -0.56 -6.33 9.51
C CYS A 90 0.83 -6.95 9.40
N THR A 91 1.22 -7.30 8.19
CA THR A 91 2.57 -7.78 7.88
C THR A 91 3.20 -6.93 6.77
N THR A 92 4.51 -6.90 6.73
CA THR A 92 5.29 -6.22 5.69
C THR A 92 6.52 -7.04 5.34
N GLY A 93 6.94 -6.93 4.08
CA GLY A 93 8.10 -7.68 3.62
C GLY A 93 7.83 -9.17 3.51
N ASP A 94 6.64 -9.51 3.06
CA ASP A 94 6.20 -10.89 2.91
C ASP A 94 7.04 -11.61 1.87
N VAL A 95 7.29 -12.87 2.11
CA VAL A 95 8.19 -13.67 1.30
C VAL A 95 7.58 -15.01 0.92
N CYS A 96 7.95 -15.46 -0.27
CA CYS A 96 7.60 -16.79 -0.72
C CYS A 96 8.38 -17.86 0.05
N VAL A 97 7.66 -18.83 0.58
CA VAL A 97 8.24 -20.02 1.21
C VAL A 97 7.60 -21.25 0.60
N THR A 98 8.35 -21.96 -0.22
CA THR A 98 7.90 -23.19 -0.89
C THR A 98 6.54 -23.06 -1.60
N GLY A 99 6.40 -21.99 -2.39
CA GLY A 99 5.19 -21.74 -3.19
C GLY A 99 4.04 -21.05 -2.45
N THR A 100 4.25 -20.64 -1.20
CA THR A 100 3.23 -19.95 -0.39
C THR A 100 3.77 -18.60 0.06
N CYS A 101 2.98 -17.55 -0.10
CA CYS A 101 3.30 -16.25 0.47
C CYS A 101 3.11 -16.29 1.99
N THR A 102 4.14 -15.92 2.73
CA THR A 102 4.16 -15.93 4.19
C THR A 102 4.46 -14.54 4.70
N GLY A 103 3.64 -14.05 5.62
CA GLY A 103 3.80 -12.74 6.23
C GLY A 103 5.17 -12.55 6.88
N GLY A 104 5.75 -11.39 6.64
CA GLY A 104 7.04 -10.96 7.16
C GLY A 104 6.97 -10.31 8.54
N ASP A 105 7.53 -9.12 8.68
CA ASP A 105 7.54 -8.38 9.95
C ASP A 105 6.15 -7.81 10.28
N GLN A 106 5.80 -7.83 11.57
CA GLN A 106 4.54 -7.26 12.03
C GLN A 106 4.55 -5.73 11.98
N VAL A 107 3.48 -5.15 11.49
CA VAL A 107 3.26 -3.71 11.51
C VAL A 107 2.99 -3.24 12.93
N ALA A 108 3.81 -2.32 13.42
CA ALA A 108 3.60 -1.65 14.70
C ALA A 108 2.68 -0.44 14.49
N CYS A 109 1.47 -0.52 15.00
CA CYS A 109 0.55 0.61 14.95
C CYS A 109 0.98 1.70 15.93
N VAL A 110 0.99 2.95 15.46
CA VAL A 110 1.31 4.12 16.28
C VAL A 110 0.01 4.65 16.88
N VAL A 111 -0.01 4.84 18.20
CA VAL A 111 -1.17 5.38 18.90
C VAL A 111 -1.14 6.90 18.81
N GLY A 112 -2.22 7.50 18.29
CA GLY A 112 -2.41 8.95 18.25
C GLY A 112 -2.64 9.56 19.64
N PRO A 113 -2.53 10.89 19.80
CA PRO A 113 -2.59 11.55 21.12
C PRO A 113 -3.94 11.41 21.83
N CYS A 114 -5.03 11.21 21.06
CA CYS A 114 -6.38 11.00 21.60
C CYS A 114 -6.90 9.58 21.37
N MET A 115 -5.99 8.63 21.22
CA MET A 115 -6.30 7.23 21.10
C MET A 115 -5.83 6.47 22.34
N ALA A 116 -6.63 5.52 22.81
CA ALA A 116 -6.33 4.67 23.96
C ALA A 116 -5.40 3.53 23.57
N ASP A 117 -5.59 3.01 22.36
CA ASP A 117 -4.91 1.84 21.83
C ASP A 117 -4.93 1.86 20.31
N ALA A 118 -3.98 1.19 19.71
CA ALA A 118 -3.95 0.94 18.27
C ALA A 118 -3.51 -0.51 18.05
N THR A 119 -4.37 -1.29 17.44
CA THR A 119 -4.12 -2.70 17.15
C THR A 119 -4.23 -2.96 15.67
N CYS A 120 -3.37 -3.82 15.15
CA CYS A 120 -3.47 -4.22 13.77
C CYS A 120 -4.45 -5.38 13.62
N VAL A 121 -5.41 -5.23 12.71
CA VAL A 121 -6.43 -6.22 12.38
C VAL A 121 -6.27 -6.61 10.92
N ALA A 122 -6.10 -7.89 10.64
CA ALA A 122 -5.94 -8.40 9.27
C ALA A 122 -7.15 -8.00 8.41
N GLY A 123 -6.89 -7.42 7.23
CA GLY A 123 -7.91 -6.93 6.32
C GLY A 123 -8.46 -5.52 6.62
N GLU A 124 -8.05 -4.92 7.74
CA GLU A 124 -8.47 -3.56 8.13
C GLU A 124 -7.27 -2.65 8.41
N GLY A 125 -6.07 -3.23 8.62
CA GLY A 125 -4.88 -2.50 9.00
C GLY A 125 -4.90 -2.05 10.46
N CYS A 126 -4.29 -0.90 10.76
CA CYS A 126 -4.27 -0.35 12.11
C CYS A 126 -5.63 0.25 12.49
N VAL A 127 -6.27 -0.36 13.48
CA VAL A 127 -7.53 0.08 14.06
C VAL A 127 -7.26 0.76 15.39
N GLU A 128 -7.70 2.00 15.53
CA GLU A 128 -7.50 2.81 16.73
C GLU A 128 -8.78 2.87 17.57
N SER A 129 -8.60 2.89 18.89
CA SER A 129 -9.70 3.06 19.85
C SER A 129 -9.63 4.45 20.43
N PRO A 130 -10.59 5.34 20.16
CA PRO A 130 -10.53 6.72 20.64
C PRO A 130 -10.72 6.84 22.15
N LEU A 131 -10.02 7.80 22.74
CA LEU A 131 -10.29 8.25 24.10
C LEU A 131 -11.60 9.07 24.15
N PRO A 132 -12.29 9.07 25.30
CA PRO A 132 -13.46 9.91 25.45
C PRO A 132 -13.11 11.39 25.38
N VAL A 133 -14.04 12.20 24.89
CA VAL A 133 -13.92 13.67 24.89
C VAL A 133 -13.64 14.18 26.30
N GLY A 134 -12.67 15.09 26.42
CA GLY A 134 -12.19 15.60 27.71
C GLY A 134 -11.12 14.74 28.38
N ALA A 135 -10.76 13.59 27.83
CA ALA A 135 -9.63 12.82 28.32
C ALA A 135 -8.33 13.61 28.16
N PHE A 136 -7.44 13.50 29.14
CA PHE A 136 -6.13 14.14 29.08
C PHE A 136 -5.30 13.54 27.92
N CYS A 137 -4.73 14.42 27.11
CA CYS A 137 -3.76 14.08 26.08
C CYS A 137 -2.47 14.86 26.33
N GLY A 138 -1.32 14.15 26.26
CA GLY A 138 -0.01 14.78 26.43
C GLY A 138 0.36 15.63 25.23
N MET A 139 0.89 16.82 25.47
CA MET A 139 1.59 17.63 24.47
C MET A 139 3.02 17.88 24.92
N ASP A 140 3.99 17.66 24.04
CA ASP A 140 5.39 18.01 24.29
C ASP A 140 5.58 19.53 24.09
N ASN A 141 4.97 20.31 24.98
CA ASN A 141 4.98 21.76 24.93
C ASN A 141 5.04 22.29 26.36
N ALA A 142 6.18 22.89 26.71
CA ALA A 142 6.41 23.44 28.05
C ALA A 142 5.50 24.63 28.43
N CYS A 143 4.72 25.15 27.45
CA CYS A 143 3.76 26.24 27.65
C CYS A 143 2.33 25.74 27.89
N VAL A 144 2.12 24.43 27.97
CA VAL A 144 0.80 23.85 28.18
C VAL A 144 0.71 23.18 29.54
N VAL A 145 -0.26 23.62 30.35
CA VAL A 145 -0.56 23.00 31.65
C VAL A 145 -1.42 21.77 31.47
N SER A 146 -2.43 21.87 30.63
CA SER A 146 -3.33 20.78 30.35
C SER A 146 -3.87 20.82 28.93
N ALA A 147 -4.05 19.64 28.34
CA ALA A 147 -4.68 19.45 27.06
C ALA A 147 -5.68 18.28 27.15
N ALA A 148 -6.74 18.34 26.38
CA ALA A 148 -7.79 17.35 26.38
C ALA A 148 -8.26 17.04 24.94
N CYS A 149 -8.77 15.83 24.76
CA CYS A 149 -9.31 15.36 23.50
C CYS A 149 -10.64 16.06 23.19
N ASN A 150 -10.76 16.61 22.00
CA ASN A 150 -11.99 17.18 21.48
C ASN A 150 -12.88 16.13 20.77
N GLU A 151 -13.99 16.57 20.18
CA GLU A 151 -14.93 15.69 19.46
C GLU A 151 -14.35 15.12 18.15
N ASP A 152 -13.32 15.75 17.61
CA ASP A 152 -12.62 15.33 16.39
C ASP A 152 -11.40 14.44 16.69
N TYR A 153 -11.26 14.00 17.94
CA TYR A 153 -10.12 13.21 18.45
C TYR A 153 -8.78 13.91 18.32
N GLU A 154 -8.78 15.23 18.32
CA GLU A 154 -7.57 16.05 18.34
C GLU A 154 -7.28 16.51 19.78
N CYS A 155 -5.98 16.61 20.07
CA CYS A 155 -5.52 17.11 21.37
C CYS A 155 -5.59 18.66 21.37
N GLU A 156 -6.47 19.22 22.15
CA GLU A 156 -6.66 20.67 22.26
C GLU A 156 -6.16 21.20 23.60
N VAL A 157 -5.48 22.34 23.55
CA VAL A 157 -4.97 23.00 24.75
C VAL A 157 -6.15 23.57 25.57
N VAL A 158 -6.26 23.13 26.81
CA VAL A 158 -7.28 23.60 27.74
C VAL A 158 -6.73 24.74 28.61
N GLU A 159 -5.47 24.63 29.03
CA GLU A 159 -4.84 25.60 29.90
C GLU A 159 -3.37 25.79 29.51
N ASN A 160 -3.00 27.06 29.33
CA ASN A 160 -1.61 27.45 29.11
C ASN A 160 -0.89 27.80 30.42
N VAL A 161 0.43 27.65 30.42
CA VAL A 161 1.27 28.14 31.52
C VAL A 161 1.18 29.65 31.56
N ASN A 162 0.91 30.21 32.74
CA ASN A 162 1.02 31.65 32.98
C ASN A 162 2.48 31.98 33.28
N CYS A 163 3.13 32.69 32.37
CA CYS A 163 4.53 33.10 32.53
C CYS A 163 4.68 34.49 33.15
N ASP A 164 3.60 35.18 33.53
CA ASP A 164 3.64 36.48 34.18
C ASP A 164 4.32 36.35 35.55
N ASP A 165 5.51 36.93 35.71
CA ASP A 165 6.27 36.95 36.96
C ASP A 165 5.87 38.10 37.90
N GLY A 166 4.87 38.90 37.48
CA GLY A 166 4.40 40.05 38.22
C GLY A 166 5.36 41.25 38.15
N ASN A 167 6.38 41.23 37.35
CA ASN A 167 7.32 42.32 37.16
C ASN A 167 6.99 43.09 35.86
N ALA A 168 6.45 44.28 36.01
CA ALA A 168 6.15 45.13 34.84
C ALA A 168 7.34 45.54 33.98
N CYS A 169 8.56 45.25 34.44
CA CYS A 169 9.80 45.57 33.73
C CYS A 169 10.37 44.37 32.94
N THR A 170 9.71 43.27 32.96
CA THR A 170 10.03 42.08 32.15
C THR A 170 9.02 41.89 31.04
N ALA A 171 9.48 41.38 29.91
CA ALA A 171 8.61 40.88 28.86
C ALA A 171 8.50 39.37 29.02
N ASP A 172 7.33 38.95 29.48
CA ASP A 172 7.09 37.55 29.74
C ASP A 172 6.68 36.86 28.46
N SER A 173 7.30 35.74 28.19
CA SER A 173 7.00 34.92 27.04
C SER A 173 7.10 33.44 27.39
N CYS A 174 6.55 32.60 26.56
CA CYS A 174 6.69 31.18 26.72
C CYS A 174 7.25 30.55 25.46
N ASP A 175 8.35 29.82 25.62
CA ASP A 175 8.95 29.02 24.56
C ASP A 175 8.50 27.56 24.71
N PRO A 176 8.00 26.93 23.64
CA PRO A 176 7.46 25.56 23.69
C PRO A 176 8.42 24.50 24.21
N VAL A 177 9.72 24.72 24.13
CA VAL A 177 10.77 23.77 24.53
C VAL A 177 11.33 24.08 25.93
N SER A 178 11.64 25.36 26.18
CA SER A 178 12.31 25.81 27.41
C SER A 178 11.36 26.32 28.50
N GLY A 179 10.09 26.57 28.16
CA GLY A 179 9.11 27.11 29.08
C GLY A 179 9.14 28.63 29.19
N CYS A 180 8.79 29.17 30.36
CA CYS A 180 8.72 30.60 30.59
C CYS A 180 10.08 31.28 30.48
N ALA A 181 10.10 32.42 29.80
CA ALA A 181 11.22 33.32 29.70
C ALA A 181 10.77 34.75 30.09
N HIS A 182 11.62 35.44 30.85
CA HIS A 182 11.41 36.80 31.37
C HIS A 182 12.54 37.65 30.89
N ASP A 183 12.39 38.23 29.71
CA ASP A 183 13.39 39.10 29.11
C ASP A 183 13.24 40.53 29.64
N GLU A 184 14.37 41.25 29.79
CA GLU A 184 14.29 42.65 30.12
C GLU A 184 13.49 43.38 29.03
N ALA A 185 12.40 44.02 29.41
CA ALA A 185 11.63 44.82 28.49
C ALA A 185 12.55 45.89 27.90
N ALA A 186 12.66 45.90 26.57
CA ALA A 186 13.49 46.88 25.88
C ALA A 186 13.05 48.27 26.34
N SER A 187 13.97 49.02 26.98
CA SER A 187 13.72 50.32 27.53
C SER A 187 13.41 51.32 26.40
N ASP A 188 12.15 51.46 26.09
CA ASP A 188 11.65 52.49 25.18
C ASP A 188 11.47 53.84 25.88
N GLY A 189 11.93 53.96 27.12
CA GLY A 189 11.79 55.13 27.97
C GLY A 189 10.48 55.16 28.78
N SER A 190 9.70 54.07 28.79
CA SER A 190 8.53 53.93 29.66
C SER A 190 9.02 53.76 31.09
N VAL A 191 8.46 54.54 32.00
CA VAL A 191 8.75 54.45 33.44
C VAL A 191 8.05 53.18 33.93
N CYS A 192 8.79 52.18 34.39
CA CYS A 192 8.21 51.08 35.14
C CYS A 192 7.68 51.61 36.47
N GLU A 193 6.40 51.91 36.56
CA GLU A 193 5.74 52.24 37.86
C GLU A 193 5.51 50.94 38.60
N LEU A 194 6.33 50.67 39.57
CA LEU A 194 6.13 49.63 40.54
C LEU A 194 5.22 50.18 41.66
N ASP A 195 4.13 49.46 41.92
CA ASP A 195 3.46 49.60 43.20
C ASP A 195 4.45 49.31 44.34
N SER A 196 4.47 50.16 45.32
CA SER A 196 5.52 50.50 46.25
C SER A 196 5.86 49.44 47.29
N GLU A 197 5.82 48.13 47.02
CA GLU A 197 6.23 47.09 48.00
C GLU A 197 7.29 46.08 47.55
N ALA A 198 7.68 46.03 46.28
CA ALA A 198 8.76 45.19 45.80
C ALA A 198 9.80 46.06 45.08
N GLY A 199 10.86 46.42 45.77
CA GLY A 199 11.86 47.37 45.30
C GLY A 199 12.61 46.96 44.04
N CYS A 200 12.32 47.57 42.91
CA CYS A 200 13.26 47.76 41.81
C CYS A 200 13.96 49.11 41.94
N VAL A 201 15.25 49.10 42.10
CA VAL A 201 16.06 50.30 42.02
C VAL A 201 16.54 50.43 40.58
N ALA A 202 15.85 51.26 39.81
CA ALA A 202 16.42 51.73 38.55
C ALA A 202 17.62 52.60 38.84
N GLY A 203 18.80 52.09 38.55
CA GLY A 203 20.02 52.85 38.58
C GLY A 203 19.95 53.95 37.50
N GLY A 204 19.77 55.17 37.94
CA GLY A 204 19.79 56.34 37.08
C GLY A 204 21.20 56.70 36.58
N LEU A 205 21.20 57.42 35.54
CA LEU A 205 22.12 58.33 34.83
C LEU A 205 22.52 57.82 33.48
#